data_7dacd5076d3a59e3c80e5d2b0f21480c
#
_entry.id   7dacd5076d3a59e3c80e5d2b0f21480c
#
_cell.length_a   1.000
_cell.length_b   1.000
_cell.length_c   1.000
_cell.angle_alpha   90.00
_cell.angle_beta   90.00
_cell.angle_gamma   90.00
#
_symmetry.space_group_name_H-M   'P 1'
#
loop_
_entity.id
_entity.type
_entity.pdbx_description
1 polymer ?
#
loop_
_entity_poly.entity_id
_entity_poly.type
_entity_poly.pdbx_seq_one_letter_code
_entity_poly.pdbx_strand_id
1 'polypeptide(L)'
;IGTFNDLQTRIGRKNVSKALLKKTPIILKAYDILEWKDKDIRDLAFAERRKILEKLYSEVKTESLPLHLSETMEFDTWEAAAQERERSREVMSEGLMLKRKDSPYLVGRKKGDWWKWKVEPLTIDAVLTYAMRGHGRRSNLFTDYTFGLWDDNKEELVTFAKAYSGLTDKEFRSLDAWIKKNTLERFGPVRSVTPYHVFEIAFEGIAPSKRHKSGVATRFPRMLRWRKDKKIEDANTLEDLKQLIPKPEKSK
;
A
#
# COMPACT_ATOMS: atom_id res chain seq x y z
N ILE A 1 1.47 -6.30 -16.74
CA ILE A 1 2.24 -5.65 -15.63
C ILE A 1 2.59 -6.72 -14.60
N GLY A 2 3.88 -6.76 -14.18
CA GLY A 2 4.37 -7.68 -13.14
C GLY A 2 3.98 -7.23 -11.72
N THR A 3 4.13 -8.14 -10.75
CA THR A 3 3.84 -7.83 -9.36
C THR A 3 5.00 -7.06 -8.69
N PHE A 4 4.72 -6.36 -7.60
CA PHE A 4 5.77 -5.74 -6.78
C PHE A 4 6.77 -6.78 -6.23
N ASN A 5 6.32 -7.99 -5.93
CA ASN A 5 7.19 -9.08 -5.50
C ASN A 5 8.20 -9.48 -6.58
N ASP A 6 7.80 -9.50 -7.85
CA ASP A 6 8.74 -9.75 -8.97
C ASP A 6 9.80 -8.66 -9.04
N LEU A 7 9.37 -7.39 -8.95
CA LEU A 7 10.30 -6.26 -8.94
C LEU A 7 11.27 -6.31 -7.75
N GLN A 8 10.81 -6.67 -6.56
CA GLN A 8 11.67 -6.82 -5.37
C GLN A 8 12.80 -7.82 -5.56
N THR A 9 12.65 -8.81 -6.44
CA THR A 9 13.73 -9.76 -6.74
C THR A 9 14.94 -9.09 -7.40
N ARG A 10 14.77 -7.90 -8.01
CA ARG A 10 15.84 -7.11 -8.67
C ARG A 10 16.32 -5.94 -7.81
N ILE A 11 15.41 -5.28 -7.08
CA ILE A 11 15.75 -4.11 -6.24
C ILE A 11 16.78 -4.50 -5.18
N GLY A 12 17.80 -3.65 -5.01
CA GLY A 12 18.84 -3.83 -3.99
C GLY A 12 19.96 -4.82 -4.38
N ARG A 13 19.90 -5.44 -5.55
CA ARG A 13 21.02 -6.29 -6.03
C ARG A 13 22.09 -5.44 -6.71
N LYS A 14 23.34 -5.58 -6.27
CA LYS A 14 24.51 -4.97 -6.96
C LYS A 14 24.65 -5.52 -8.38
N ASN A 15 24.51 -6.84 -8.54
CA ASN A 15 24.65 -7.54 -9.82
C ASN A 15 23.34 -8.28 -10.14
N VAL A 16 22.76 -7.95 -11.28
CA VAL A 16 21.55 -8.60 -11.80
C VAL A 16 21.95 -9.55 -12.92
N SER A 17 21.71 -10.85 -12.75
CA SER A 17 22.08 -11.85 -13.76
C SER A 17 21.24 -11.71 -15.04
N LYS A 18 21.79 -12.14 -16.18
CA LYS A 18 21.07 -12.16 -17.47
C LYS A 18 19.73 -12.93 -17.37
N ALA A 19 19.72 -14.05 -16.64
CA ALA A 19 18.52 -14.83 -16.41
C ALA A 19 17.44 -14.03 -15.66
N LEU A 20 17.82 -13.25 -14.63
CA LEU A 20 16.88 -12.42 -13.87
C LEU A 20 16.39 -11.22 -14.69
N LEU A 21 17.26 -10.62 -15.53
CA LEU A 21 16.84 -9.57 -16.47
C LEU A 21 15.75 -10.07 -17.42
N LYS A 22 15.92 -11.29 -17.94
CA LYS A 22 14.93 -11.92 -18.83
C LYS A 22 13.65 -12.32 -18.11
N LYS A 23 13.76 -12.84 -16.86
CA LYS A 23 12.60 -13.28 -16.06
C LYS A 23 11.76 -12.12 -15.58
N THR A 24 12.38 -11.00 -15.21
CA THR A 24 11.72 -9.83 -14.66
C THR A 24 12.17 -8.59 -15.44
N PRO A 25 11.70 -8.42 -16.70
CA PRO A 25 11.97 -7.21 -17.47
C PRO A 25 11.30 -6.01 -16.79
N ILE A 26 11.93 -4.84 -16.89
CA ILE A 26 11.36 -3.58 -16.41
C ILE A 26 11.41 -2.54 -17.50
N ILE A 27 10.44 -1.63 -17.46
CA ILE A 27 10.37 -0.45 -18.30
C ILE A 27 10.34 0.81 -17.42
N LEU A 28 10.75 1.92 -17.98
CA LEU A 28 10.57 3.25 -17.38
C LEU A 28 9.31 3.88 -17.97
N LYS A 29 8.33 4.23 -17.14
CA LYS A 29 7.19 5.06 -17.53
C LYS A 29 7.43 6.50 -17.11
N ALA A 30 7.77 7.37 -18.06
CA ALA A 30 7.98 8.79 -17.82
C ALA A 30 6.64 9.53 -17.77
N TYR A 31 6.45 10.38 -16.76
CA TYR A 31 5.23 11.16 -16.58
C TYR A 31 5.45 12.67 -16.51
N ASP A 32 6.70 13.10 -16.39
CA ASP A 32 7.10 14.50 -16.36
C ASP A 32 8.55 14.65 -16.80
N ILE A 33 8.97 15.87 -17.15
CA ILE A 33 10.36 16.23 -17.47
C ILE A 33 10.72 17.49 -16.70
N LEU A 34 11.87 17.48 -16.01
CA LEU A 34 12.27 18.54 -15.09
C LEU A 34 13.41 19.39 -15.61
N GLU A 35 14.19 18.83 -16.54
CA GLU A 35 15.32 19.49 -17.20
C GLU A 35 15.26 19.19 -18.69
N TRP A 36 15.53 20.21 -19.51
CA TRP A 36 15.57 20.10 -20.96
C TRP A 36 16.65 21.01 -21.54
N LYS A 37 17.58 20.44 -22.30
CA LYS A 37 18.72 21.16 -22.93
C LYS A 37 19.48 22.03 -21.93
N ASP A 38 19.90 21.40 -20.81
CA ASP A 38 20.65 22.02 -19.70
C ASP A 38 19.92 23.16 -18.98
N LYS A 39 18.59 23.25 -19.14
CA LYS A 39 17.75 24.22 -18.46
C LYS A 39 16.78 23.52 -17.51
N ASP A 40 16.75 23.98 -16.27
CA ASP A 40 15.71 23.64 -15.33
C ASP A 40 14.37 24.22 -15.82
N ILE A 41 13.39 23.36 -16.03
CA ILE A 41 12.06 23.73 -16.53
C ILE A 41 10.93 23.42 -15.53
N ARG A 42 11.27 23.20 -14.26
CA ARG A 42 10.29 22.89 -13.20
C ARG A 42 9.28 24.02 -12.98
N ASP A 43 9.65 25.26 -13.25
CA ASP A 43 8.77 26.43 -13.10
C ASP A 43 7.74 26.57 -14.24
N LEU A 44 7.92 25.85 -15.35
CA LEU A 44 6.92 25.81 -16.42
C LEU A 44 5.65 25.08 -15.95
N ALA A 45 4.53 25.39 -16.57
CA ALA A 45 3.27 24.68 -16.38
C ALA A 45 3.42 23.19 -16.71
N PHE A 46 2.73 22.31 -15.97
CA PHE A 46 2.77 20.87 -16.23
C PHE A 46 2.41 20.53 -17.68
N ALA A 47 1.42 21.21 -18.25
CA ALA A 47 1.03 21.01 -19.65
C ALA A 47 2.15 21.33 -20.66
N GLU A 48 2.99 22.31 -20.37
CA GLU A 48 4.14 22.68 -21.22
C GLU A 48 5.26 21.62 -21.09
N ARG A 49 5.60 21.25 -19.87
CA ARG A 49 6.58 20.18 -19.61
C ARG A 49 6.14 18.88 -20.27
N ARG A 50 4.84 18.56 -20.19
CA ARG A 50 4.28 17.36 -20.83
C ARG A 50 4.44 17.38 -22.36
N LYS A 51 4.18 18.49 -23.03
CA LYS A 51 4.41 18.65 -24.47
C LYS A 51 5.89 18.45 -24.85
N ILE A 52 6.81 18.99 -24.04
CA ILE A 52 8.26 18.78 -24.25
C ILE A 52 8.61 17.30 -24.13
N LEU A 53 8.10 16.61 -23.11
CA LEU A 53 8.32 15.18 -22.88
C LEU A 53 7.76 14.33 -24.03
N GLU A 54 6.56 14.63 -24.52
CA GLU A 54 5.92 13.90 -25.63
C GLU A 54 6.72 14.09 -26.94
N LYS A 55 7.18 15.30 -27.21
CA LYS A 55 8.04 15.58 -28.36
C LYS A 55 9.35 14.80 -28.26
N LEU A 56 10.05 14.87 -27.12
CA LEU A 56 11.28 14.11 -26.89
C LEU A 56 11.05 12.62 -27.09
N TYR A 57 10.00 12.07 -26.49
CA TYR A 57 9.66 10.67 -26.63
C TYR A 57 9.43 10.26 -28.08
N SER A 58 8.73 11.07 -28.86
CA SER A 58 8.49 10.80 -30.27
C SER A 58 9.79 10.77 -31.11
N GLU A 59 10.78 11.57 -30.71
CA GLU A 59 12.09 11.65 -31.39
C GLU A 59 13.00 10.45 -31.03
N VAL A 60 12.90 9.92 -29.80
CA VAL A 60 13.81 8.87 -29.30
C VAL A 60 13.21 7.47 -29.24
N LYS A 61 11.89 7.34 -29.43
CA LYS A 61 11.19 6.07 -29.33
C LYS A 61 11.72 5.07 -30.36
N THR A 62 12.14 3.90 -29.85
CA THR A 62 12.47 2.71 -30.65
C THR A 62 11.83 1.48 -30.01
N GLU A 63 11.65 0.39 -30.77
CA GLU A 63 11.09 -0.86 -30.22
C GLU A 63 11.95 -1.48 -29.11
N SER A 64 13.25 -1.25 -29.14
CA SER A 64 14.19 -1.78 -28.16
C SER A 64 14.34 -0.92 -26.90
N LEU A 65 13.87 0.33 -26.92
CA LEU A 65 14.00 1.25 -25.80
C LEU A 65 12.94 0.95 -24.72
N PRO A 66 13.33 0.54 -23.50
CA PRO A 66 12.38 0.24 -22.42
C PRO A 66 11.86 1.51 -21.74
N LEU A 67 11.53 2.53 -22.53
CA LEU A 67 10.98 3.81 -22.12
C LEU A 67 9.59 3.98 -22.73
N HIS A 68 8.61 4.30 -21.90
CA HIS A 68 7.23 4.59 -22.30
C HIS A 68 6.74 5.87 -21.63
N LEU A 69 5.76 6.51 -22.22
CA LEU A 69 5.03 7.57 -21.55
C LEU A 69 3.96 6.99 -20.63
N SER A 70 3.80 7.60 -19.48
CA SER A 70 2.59 7.40 -18.68
C SER A 70 1.41 8.00 -19.43
N GLU A 71 0.35 7.25 -19.57
CA GLU A 71 -0.86 7.71 -20.27
C GLU A 71 -1.49 8.91 -19.55
N THR A 72 -1.95 9.87 -20.30
CA THR A 72 -2.81 10.95 -19.81
C THR A 72 -4.24 10.59 -20.21
N MET A 73 -5.09 10.42 -19.21
CA MET A 73 -6.51 10.16 -19.40
C MET A 73 -7.27 11.48 -19.38
N GLU A 74 -8.21 11.64 -20.31
CA GLU A 74 -9.13 12.77 -20.35
C GLU A 74 -10.55 12.28 -20.13
N PHE A 75 -11.30 13.01 -19.30
CA PHE A 75 -12.67 12.68 -18.94
C PHE A 75 -13.54 13.92 -19.06
N ASP A 76 -14.73 13.76 -19.62
CA ASP A 76 -15.69 14.85 -19.74
C ASP A 76 -16.37 15.17 -18.41
N THR A 77 -16.46 14.18 -17.51
CA THR A 77 -17.14 14.33 -16.22
C THR A 77 -16.33 13.69 -15.07
N TRP A 78 -16.58 14.14 -13.85
CA TRP A 78 -16.01 13.53 -12.64
C TRP A 78 -16.52 12.12 -12.39
N GLU A 79 -17.73 11.82 -12.83
CA GLU A 79 -18.34 10.48 -12.72
C GLU A 79 -17.59 9.48 -13.61
N ALA A 80 -17.23 9.86 -14.82
CA ALA A 80 -16.43 9.03 -15.73
C ALA A 80 -15.03 8.78 -15.15
N ALA A 81 -14.38 9.81 -14.59
CA ALA A 81 -13.11 9.65 -13.91
C ALA A 81 -13.21 8.75 -12.66
N ALA A 82 -14.31 8.84 -11.91
CA ALA A 82 -14.56 7.99 -10.75
C ALA A 82 -14.75 6.52 -11.15
N GLN A 83 -15.47 6.25 -12.24
CA GLN A 83 -15.62 4.88 -12.75
C GLN A 83 -14.28 4.28 -13.17
N GLU A 84 -13.44 5.04 -13.86
CA GLU A 84 -12.09 4.56 -14.21
C GLU A 84 -11.22 4.35 -12.96
N ARG A 85 -11.33 5.21 -11.94
CA ARG A 85 -10.66 5.01 -10.65
C ARG A 85 -11.04 3.67 -10.01
N GLU A 86 -12.33 3.29 -10.01
CA GLU A 86 -12.77 2.00 -9.43
C GLU A 86 -12.14 0.79 -10.13
N ARG A 87 -11.84 0.91 -11.43
CA ARG A 87 -11.16 -0.13 -12.21
C ARG A 87 -9.65 -0.22 -11.97
N SER A 88 -9.09 0.67 -11.17
CA SER A 88 -7.63 0.73 -10.93
C SER A 88 -7.02 -0.60 -10.49
N ARG A 89 -7.75 -1.41 -9.70
CA ARG A 89 -7.25 -2.71 -9.25
C ARG A 89 -7.13 -3.75 -10.36
N GLU A 90 -7.93 -3.66 -11.42
CA GLU A 90 -7.85 -4.55 -12.59
C GLU A 90 -6.49 -4.39 -13.28
N VAL A 91 -5.92 -3.18 -13.27
CA VAL A 91 -4.61 -2.86 -13.83
C VAL A 91 -3.50 -2.77 -12.76
N MET A 92 -3.71 -3.33 -11.57
CA MET A 92 -2.77 -3.32 -10.43
C MET A 92 -2.34 -1.91 -10.01
N SER A 93 -3.22 -0.92 -10.16
CA SER A 93 -3.04 0.46 -9.70
C SER A 93 -3.79 0.73 -8.40
N GLU A 94 -3.39 1.77 -7.66
CA GLU A 94 -4.03 2.20 -6.41
C GLU A 94 -5.05 3.33 -6.63
N GLY A 95 -5.24 3.80 -7.86
CA GLY A 95 -6.09 4.93 -8.19
C GLY A 95 -5.50 5.81 -9.29
N LEU A 96 -5.99 7.03 -9.40
CA LEU A 96 -5.56 8.02 -10.36
C LEU A 96 -4.65 9.08 -9.71
N MET A 97 -3.72 9.63 -10.50
CA MET A 97 -2.97 10.82 -10.14
C MET A 97 -3.55 12.03 -10.85
N LEU A 98 -4.18 12.93 -10.11
CA LEU A 98 -4.70 14.18 -10.64
C LEU A 98 -3.63 15.26 -10.57
N LYS A 99 -3.46 16.02 -11.64
CA LYS A 99 -2.46 17.10 -11.74
C LYS A 99 -3.09 18.33 -12.38
N ARG A 100 -2.90 19.49 -11.75
CA ARG A 100 -3.29 20.74 -12.38
C ARG A 100 -2.43 21.03 -13.60
N LYS A 101 -3.05 21.34 -14.74
CA LYS A 101 -2.35 21.58 -16.02
C LYS A 101 -1.40 22.79 -15.99
N ASP A 102 -1.71 23.79 -15.19
CA ASP A 102 -0.94 25.02 -15.02
C ASP A 102 0.08 25.00 -13.85
N SER A 103 0.23 23.85 -13.18
CA SER A 103 1.09 23.76 -12.00
C SER A 103 2.58 23.64 -12.33
N PRO A 104 3.47 24.33 -11.60
CA PRO A 104 4.90 24.05 -11.60
C PRO A 104 5.20 22.71 -10.89
N TYR A 105 6.44 22.24 -11.02
CA TYR A 105 6.93 21.09 -10.26
C TYR A 105 7.61 21.58 -8.97
N LEU A 106 6.88 21.59 -7.88
CA LEU A 106 7.36 22.11 -6.60
C LEU A 106 8.24 21.11 -5.85
N VAL A 107 9.23 21.62 -5.12
CA VAL A 107 10.09 20.82 -4.24
C VAL A 107 9.36 20.52 -2.93
N GLY A 108 9.46 19.28 -2.47
CA GLY A 108 8.87 18.82 -1.21
C GLY A 108 7.38 18.50 -1.33
N ARG A 109 6.72 18.36 -0.17
CA ARG A 109 5.28 18.04 -0.10
C ARG A 109 4.45 19.31 -0.08
N LYS A 110 4.13 19.84 -1.24
CA LYS A 110 3.21 20.97 -1.38
C LYS A 110 1.80 20.43 -1.67
N LYS A 111 0.79 21.10 -1.10
CA LYS A 111 -0.63 20.76 -1.32
C LYS A 111 -1.20 21.67 -2.39
N GLY A 112 -2.18 21.20 -3.14
CA GLY A 112 -3.00 22.02 -4.00
C GLY A 112 -2.84 21.82 -5.52
N ASP A 113 -1.78 21.13 -5.97
CA ASP A 113 -1.52 20.97 -7.40
C ASP A 113 -1.61 19.52 -7.88
N TRP A 114 -1.20 18.57 -7.03
CA TRP A 114 -1.21 17.15 -7.36
C TRP A 114 -1.89 16.34 -6.27
N TRP A 115 -2.79 15.42 -6.65
CA TRP A 115 -3.55 14.56 -5.73
C TRP A 115 -3.50 13.10 -6.18
N LYS A 116 -3.33 12.22 -5.20
CA LYS A 116 -3.57 10.78 -5.38
C LYS A 116 -5.03 10.50 -5.04
N TRP A 117 -5.83 10.25 -6.05
CA TRP A 117 -7.22 9.85 -5.88
C TRP A 117 -7.31 8.33 -5.84
N LYS A 118 -7.06 7.79 -4.67
CA LYS A 118 -7.00 6.34 -4.46
C LYS A 118 -8.39 5.72 -4.37
N VAL A 119 -8.47 4.41 -4.76
CA VAL A 119 -9.60 3.56 -4.38
C VAL A 119 -9.56 3.28 -2.88
N GLU A 120 -10.71 2.96 -2.30
CA GLU A 120 -10.80 2.58 -0.89
C GLU A 120 -9.90 1.37 -0.62
N PRO A 121 -9.18 1.33 0.52
CA PRO A 121 -8.34 0.20 0.87
C PRO A 121 -9.19 -1.06 1.07
N LEU A 122 -8.56 -2.22 0.95
CA LEU A 122 -9.16 -3.46 1.42
C LEU A 122 -9.19 -3.44 2.95
N THR A 123 -10.25 -3.96 3.54
CA THR A 123 -10.40 -4.01 5.01
C THR A 123 -10.77 -5.41 5.48
N ILE A 124 -10.40 -5.72 6.73
CA ILE A 124 -10.77 -6.95 7.42
C ILE A 124 -10.80 -6.70 8.92
N ASP A 125 -11.75 -7.31 9.61
CA ASP A 125 -11.85 -7.23 11.07
C ASP A 125 -11.01 -8.33 11.72
N ALA A 126 -10.05 -7.94 12.55
CA ALA A 126 -9.07 -8.83 13.14
C ALA A 126 -8.88 -8.58 14.65
N VAL A 127 -8.46 -9.61 15.36
CA VAL A 127 -8.26 -9.61 16.80
C VAL A 127 -6.85 -9.17 17.16
N LEU A 128 -6.69 -8.27 18.12
CA LEU A 128 -5.40 -7.91 18.68
C LEU A 128 -4.82 -9.10 19.49
N THR A 129 -3.63 -9.54 19.13
CA THR A 129 -2.95 -10.69 19.77
C THR A 129 -1.64 -10.30 20.45
N TYR A 130 -0.88 -9.36 19.87
CA TYR A 130 0.38 -8.88 20.46
C TYR A 130 0.50 -7.36 20.31
N ALA A 131 1.24 -6.75 21.24
CA ALA A 131 1.66 -5.36 21.17
C ALA A 131 3.16 -5.25 21.44
N MET A 132 3.84 -4.37 20.71
CA MET A 132 5.28 -4.13 20.88
C MET A 132 5.53 -2.69 21.26
N ARG A 133 6.45 -2.48 22.21
CA ARG A 133 6.88 -1.15 22.63
C ARG A 133 7.61 -0.42 21.51
N GLY A 134 7.40 0.86 21.44
CA GLY A 134 8.12 1.73 20.51
C GLY A 134 9.57 1.94 20.91
N HIS A 135 10.28 2.72 20.10
CA HIS A 135 11.68 3.06 20.30
C HIS A 135 11.88 4.55 20.64
N GLY A 136 12.98 4.87 21.26
CA GLY A 136 13.35 6.25 21.61
C GLY A 136 12.31 6.92 22.50
N ARG A 137 11.78 8.08 22.09
CA ARG A 137 10.78 8.86 22.87
C ARG A 137 9.47 8.10 23.13
N ARG A 138 9.19 7.04 22.39
CA ARG A 138 7.98 6.21 22.52
C ARG A 138 8.22 4.87 23.21
N SER A 139 9.39 4.66 23.83
CA SER A 139 9.75 3.40 24.48
C SER A 139 8.80 2.97 25.61
N ASN A 140 8.09 3.91 26.21
CA ASN A 140 7.11 3.65 27.27
C ASN A 140 5.69 3.33 26.78
N LEU A 141 5.46 3.41 25.46
CA LEU A 141 4.17 3.21 24.83
C LEU A 141 4.23 2.03 23.86
N PHE A 142 3.12 1.34 23.68
CA PHE A 142 2.98 0.35 22.62
C PHE A 142 2.64 1.06 21.32
N THR A 143 3.41 0.81 20.25
CA THR A 143 3.26 1.51 18.95
C THR A 143 2.98 0.58 17.79
N ASP A 144 3.33 -0.69 17.95
CA ASP A 144 3.15 -1.71 16.94
C ASP A 144 2.24 -2.80 17.49
N TYR A 145 1.25 -3.17 16.72
CA TYR A 145 0.22 -4.12 17.11
C TYR A 145 0.16 -5.26 16.11
N THR A 146 0.04 -6.48 16.62
CA THR A 146 -0.08 -7.69 15.79
C THR A 146 -1.50 -8.19 15.88
N PHE A 147 -2.05 -8.53 14.72
CA PHE A 147 -3.43 -8.95 14.58
C PHE A 147 -3.52 -10.37 14.05
N GLY A 148 -4.47 -11.12 14.58
CA GLY A 148 -4.81 -12.47 14.16
C GLY A 148 -6.22 -12.52 13.58
N LEU A 149 -6.42 -13.47 12.69
CA LEU A 149 -7.71 -13.90 12.17
C LEU A 149 -7.98 -15.34 12.62
N TRP A 150 -9.22 -15.67 12.76
CA TRP A 150 -9.58 -17.06 13.03
C TRP A 150 -9.11 -17.96 11.88
N ASP A 151 -8.60 -19.14 12.22
CA ASP A 151 -8.50 -20.23 11.24
C ASP A 151 -9.87 -20.61 10.70
N ASP A 152 -9.91 -21.43 9.67
CA ASP A 152 -11.17 -21.73 8.98
C ASP A 152 -12.16 -22.52 9.87
N ASN A 153 -11.66 -23.20 10.93
CA ASN A 153 -12.47 -23.90 11.93
C ASN A 153 -12.86 -23.04 13.14
N LYS A 154 -12.35 -21.81 13.22
CA LYS A 154 -12.47 -20.88 14.37
C LYS A 154 -11.93 -21.45 15.70
N GLU A 155 -10.89 -22.25 15.63
CA GLU A 155 -10.24 -22.85 16.80
C GLU A 155 -9.05 -22.03 17.31
N GLU A 156 -8.27 -21.44 16.40
CA GLU A 156 -7.11 -20.60 16.75
C GLU A 156 -7.05 -19.27 15.99
N LEU A 157 -6.38 -18.30 16.61
CA LEU A 157 -6.07 -17.01 16.00
C LEU A 157 -4.70 -17.07 15.33
N VAL A 158 -4.68 -17.02 14.01
CA VAL A 158 -3.46 -17.04 13.21
C VAL A 158 -3.03 -15.61 12.87
N THR A 159 -1.82 -15.24 13.25
CA THR A 159 -1.24 -13.94 12.93
C THR A 159 -1.15 -13.71 11.42
N PHE A 160 -1.63 -12.54 10.95
CA PHE A 160 -1.55 -12.17 9.54
C PHE A 160 -0.87 -10.82 9.27
N ALA A 161 -0.96 -9.85 10.18
CA ALA A 161 -0.40 -8.52 9.97
C ALA A 161 0.10 -7.87 11.25
N LYS A 162 1.10 -6.99 11.08
CA LYS A 162 1.46 -5.95 12.05
C LYS A 162 0.99 -4.61 11.51
N ALA A 163 0.28 -3.85 12.33
CA ALA A 163 -0.17 -2.53 11.98
C ALA A 163 0.21 -1.50 13.06
N TYR A 164 0.36 -0.28 12.62
CA TYR A 164 0.64 0.87 13.47
C TYR A 164 -0.22 2.04 13.01
N SER A 165 -0.48 3.02 13.87
CA SER A 165 -1.31 4.20 13.56
C SER A 165 -2.82 3.91 13.42
N GLY A 166 -3.59 4.96 13.25
CA GLY A 166 -5.03 4.90 13.00
C GLY A 166 -5.91 5.06 14.23
N LEU A 167 -5.34 5.12 15.42
CA LEU A 167 -6.05 5.45 16.65
C LEU A 167 -5.94 6.94 16.97
N THR A 168 -7.00 7.50 17.58
CA THR A 168 -6.93 8.79 18.25
C THR A 168 -6.06 8.72 19.50
N ASP A 169 -5.54 9.85 19.97
CA ASP A 169 -4.72 9.89 21.20
C ASP A 169 -5.46 9.33 22.42
N LYS A 170 -6.78 9.50 22.49
CA LYS A 170 -7.62 8.95 23.56
C LYS A 170 -7.71 7.42 23.48
N GLU A 171 -7.95 6.89 22.30
CA GLU A 171 -8.00 5.44 22.06
C GLU A 171 -6.63 4.79 22.31
N PHE A 172 -5.56 5.45 21.85
CA PHE A 172 -4.21 4.99 22.07
C PHE A 172 -3.88 4.84 23.55
N ARG A 173 -4.19 5.85 24.39
CA ARG A 173 -3.98 5.78 25.84
C ARG A 173 -4.86 4.70 26.50
N SER A 174 -6.09 4.55 26.04
CA SER A 174 -7.00 3.51 26.56
C SER A 174 -6.47 2.12 26.24
N LEU A 175 -5.99 1.90 25.02
CA LEU A 175 -5.43 0.63 24.58
C LEU A 175 -4.12 0.32 25.31
N ASP A 176 -3.23 1.30 25.50
CA ASP A 176 -1.98 1.14 26.25
C ASP A 176 -2.23 0.71 27.70
N ALA A 177 -3.19 1.37 28.37
CA ALA A 177 -3.59 1.01 29.73
C ALA A 177 -4.20 -0.40 29.80
N TRP A 178 -5.01 -0.78 28.81
CA TRP A 178 -5.60 -2.11 28.74
C TRP A 178 -4.54 -3.20 28.50
N ILE A 179 -3.60 -2.99 27.56
CA ILE A 179 -2.50 -3.92 27.28
C ILE A 179 -1.67 -4.20 28.55
N LYS A 180 -1.35 -3.16 29.33
CA LYS A 180 -0.59 -3.31 30.58
C LYS A 180 -1.29 -4.21 31.59
N LYS A 181 -2.63 -4.18 31.65
CA LYS A 181 -3.44 -4.99 32.56
C LYS A 181 -3.72 -6.40 32.06
N ASN A 182 -3.74 -6.60 30.74
CA ASN A 182 -4.16 -7.84 30.08
C ASN A 182 -3.01 -8.54 29.34
N THR A 183 -1.77 -8.25 29.73
CA THR A 183 -0.58 -8.97 29.24
C THR A 183 -0.57 -10.38 29.80
N LEU A 184 -0.52 -11.37 28.93
CA LEU A 184 -0.36 -12.79 29.28
C LEU A 184 1.12 -13.14 29.44
N GLU A 185 1.92 -12.84 28.42
CA GLU A 185 3.35 -13.18 28.41
C GLU A 185 4.18 -12.00 27.89
N ARG A 186 5.48 -12.03 28.22
CA ARG A 186 6.44 -10.99 27.89
C ARG A 186 7.64 -11.57 27.13
N PHE A 187 7.85 -11.08 25.90
CA PHE A 187 8.98 -11.47 25.04
C PHE A 187 9.82 -10.23 24.72
N GLY A 188 10.71 -9.84 25.62
CA GLY A 188 11.45 -8.58 25.49
C GLY A 188 10.49 -7.37 25.36
N PRO A 189 10.51 -6.62 24.24
CA PRO A 189 9.62 -5.48 24.03
C PRO A 189 8.17 -5.89 23.65
N VAL A 190 7.94 -7.15 23.29
CA VAL A 190 6.64 -7.67 22.86
C VAL A 190 5.83 -8.19 24.06
N ARG A 191 4.53 -7.99 24.00
CA ARG A 191 3.54 -8.54 24.93
C ARG A 191 2.51 -9.33 24.15
N SER A 192 2.24 -10.57 24.55
CA SER A 192 1.00 -11.21 24.15
C SER A 192 -0.12 -10.72 25.08
N VAL A 193 -1.30 -10.56 24.54
CA VAL A 193 -2.45 -10.05 25.25
C VAL A 193 -3.63 -11.00 25.15
N THR A 194 -4.53 -10.94 26.12
CA THR A 194 -5.79 -11.67 26.07
C THR A 194 -6.54 -11.29 24.78
N PRO A 195 -6.93 -12.23 23.91
CA PRO A 195 -7.76 -11.93 22.75
C PRO A 195 -9.11 -11.34 23.19
N TYR A 196 -9.35 -10.06 22.90
CA TYR A 196 -10.56 -9.36 23.34
C TYR A 196 -11.00 -8.27 22.36
N HIS A 197 -10.05 -7.48 21.84
CA HIS A 197 -10.37 -6.33 21.00
C HIS A 197 -10.29 -6.66 19.53
N VAL A 198 -11.32 -6.25 18.80
CA VAL A 198 -11.40 -6.34 17.34
C VAL A 198 -11.10 -4.97 16.73
N PHE A 199 -10.32 -4.98 15.65
CA PHE A 199 -9.97 -3.79 14.87
C PHE A 199 -10.22 -4.04 13.39
N GLU A 200 -10.73 -3.03 12.72
CA GLU A 200 -10.74 -3.01 11.27
C GLU A 200 -9.34 -2.63 10.78
N ILE A 201 -8.72 -3.54 10.06
CA ILE A 201 -7.37 -3.39 9.49
C ILE A 201 -7.51 -3.11 8.00
N ALA A 202 -7.01 -1.94 7.58
CA ALA A 202 -6.95 -1.54 6.17
C ALA A 202 -5.58 -1.87 5.58
N PHE A 203 -5.54 -2.27 4.30
CA PHE A 203 -4.31 -2.50 3.56
C PHE A 203 -4.50 -2.21 2.06
N GLU A 204 -3.42 -1.82 1.37
CA GLU A 204 -3.46 -1.39 -0.03
C GLU A 204 -3.41 -2.57 -1.01
N GLY A 205 -2.93 -3.72 -0.58
CA GLY A 205 -2.83 -4.91 -1.41
C GLY A 205 -2.59 -6.17 -0.61
N ILE A 206 -2.84 -7.31 -1.24
CA ILE A 206 -2.68 -8.64 -0.67
C ILE A 206 -2.13 -9.59 -1.72
N ALA A 207 -1.24 -10.48 -1.31
CA ALA A 207 -0.67 -11.50 -2.18
C ALA A 207 -0.40 -12.79 -1.40
N PRO A 208 -0.38 -13.96 -2.06
CA PRO A 208 0.06 -15.21 -1.45
C PRO A 208 1.49 -15.10 -0.91
N SER A 209 1.74 -15.71 0.26
CA SER A 209 3.06 -15.69 0.89
C SER A 209 3.35 -17.01 1.61
N LYS A 210 4.45 -17.65 1.24
CA LYS A 210 4.96 -18.84 1.94
C LYS A 210 5.72 -18.49 3.24
N ARG A 211 5.96 -17.21 3.53
CA ARG A 211 6.73 -16.76 4.70
C ARG A 211 5.85 -16.57 5.94
N HIS A 212 4.56 -16.36 5.75
CA HIS A 212 3.61 -16.10 6.83
C HIS A 212 2.75 -17.31 7.11
N LYS A 213 2.48 -17.59 8.39
CA LYS A 213 1.56 -18.68 8.79
C LYS A 213 0.17 -18.53 8.19
N SER A 214 -0.30 -17.30 8.00
CA SER A 214 -1.57 -16.98 7.35
C SER A 214 -1.63 -17.35 5.86
N GLY A 215 -0.49 -17.66 5.24
CA GLY A 215 -0.42 -17.92 3.79
C GLY A 215 -0.47 -16.65 2.92
N VAL A 216 -0.59 -15.45 3.52
CA VAL A 216 -0.72 -14.19 2.81
C VAL A 216 0.24 -13.11 3.34
N ALA A 217 0.55 -12.12 2.51
CA ALA A 217 1.23 -10.89 2.88
C ALA A 217 0.35 -9.70 2.48
N THR A 218 0.15 -8.78 3.41
CA THR A 218 -0.58 -7.53 3.19
C THR A 218 0.39 -6.36 2.99
N ARG A 219 0.02 -5.38 2.15
CA ARG A 219 0.82 -4.20 1.88
C ARG A 219 0.28 -3.00 2.63
N PHE A 220 1.14 -2.34 3.42
CA PHE A 220 0.82 -1.17 4.23
C PHE A 220 -0.38 -1.37 5.17
N PRO A 221 -0.39 -2.44 6.01
CA PRO A 221 -1.46 -2.66 6.95
C PRO A 221 -1.48 -1.55 8.00
N ARG A 222 -2.67 -1.04 8.30
CA ARG A 222 -2.91 -0.01 9.31
C ARG A 222 -4.25 -0.23 10.01
N MET A 223 -4.34 0.16 11.26
CA MET A 223 -5.62 0.20 11.94
C MET A 223 -6.46 1.34 11.34
N LEU A 224 -7.67 1.04 10.89
CA LEU A 224 -8.62 2.01 10.40
C LEU A 224 -9.57 2.43 11.51
N ARG A 225 -10.06 1.47 12.29
CA ARG A 225 -11.05 1.71 13.34
C ARG A 225 -10.98 0.63 14.43
N TRP A 226 -11.18 1.04 15.69
CA TRP A 226 -11.42 0.12 16.79
C TRP A 226 -12.90 -0.31 16.79
N ARG A 227 -13.15 -1.60 16.56
CA ARG A 227 -14.48 -2.19 16.47
C ARG A 227 -15.01 -2.57 17.86
N LYS A 228 -15.38 -1.55 18.66
CA LYS A 228 -15.95 -1.75 20.00
C LYS A 228 -17.34 -2.37 19.97
N ASP A 229 -17.97 -2.37 18.81
CA ASP A 229 -19.26 -2.96 18.48
C ASP A 229 -19.17 -4.48 18.21
N LYS A 230 -17.97 -5.04 18.08
CA LYS A 230 -17.74 -6.46 17.77
C LYS A 230 -17.09 -7.22 18.90
N LYS A 231 -17.50 -8.47 19.05
CA LYS A 231 -16.83 -9.48 19.87
C LYS A 231 -15.78 -10.20 19.03
N ILE A 232 -14.89 -10.96 19.67
CA ILE A 232 -13.82 -11.69 18.97
C ILE A 232 -14.37 -12.76 18.02
N GLU A 233 -15.53 -13.34 18.35
CA GLU A 233 -16.21 -14.34 17.50
C GLU A 233 -16.73 -13.74 16.19
N ASP A 234 -16.94 -12.42 16.15
CA ASP A 234 -17.38 -11.68 14.96
C ASP A 234 -16.22 -11.27 14.04
N ALA A 235 -14.97 -11.52 14.46
CA ALA A 235 -13.81 -11.26 13.63
C ALA A 235 -13.78 -12.22 12.42
N ASN A 236 -13.16 -11.75 11.35
CA ASN A 236 -13.04 -12.51 10.11
C ASN A 236 -12.12 -13.74 10.25
N THR A 237 -12.21 -14.62 9.26
CA THR A 237 -11.37 -15.82 9.13
C THR A 237 -10.22 -15.59 8.13
N LEU A 238 -9.27 -16.53 8.10
CA LEU A 238 -8.23 -16.59 7.07
C LEU A 238 -8.81 -16.80 5.67
N GLU A 239 -9.91 -17.53 5.54
CA GLU A 239 -10.58 -17.72 4.26
C GLU A 239 -11.15 -16.40 3.74
N ASP A 240 -11.81 -15.59 4.60
CA ASP A 240 -12.27 -14.26 4.22
C ASP A 240 -11.11 -13.40 3.69
N LEU A 241 -9.96 -13.46 4.35
CA LEU A 241 -8.76 -12.74 3.91
C LEU A 241 -8.24 -13.24 2.55
N LYS A 242 -8.21 -14.54 2.33
CA LYS A 242 -7.74 -15.15 1.07
C LYS A 242 -8.67 -14.81 -0.11
N GLN A 243 -9.97 -14.64 0.13
CA GLN A 243 -10.94 -14.22 -0.90
C GLN A 243 -10.66 -12.82 -1.44
N LEU A 244 -9.95 -11.96 -0.69
CA LEU A 244 -9.54 -10.64 -1.13
C LEU A 244 -8.34 -10.65 -2.10
N ILE A 245 -7.70 -11.80 -2.31
CA ILE A 245 -6.59 -11.93 -3.26
C ILE A 245 -7.14 -11.78 -4.68
N PRO A 246 -6.63 -10.82 -5.48
CA PRO A 246 -7.05 -10.67 -6.87
C PRO A 246 -6.83 -11.98 -7.63
N LYS A 247 -7.87 -12.48 -8.25
CA LYS A 247 -7.75 -13.62 -9.17
C LYS A 247 -7.09 -13.10 -10.45
N PRO A 248 -6.04 -13.76 -10.96
CA PRO A 248 -5.49 -13.38 -12.25
C PRO A 248 -6.60 -13.55 -13.30
N GLU A 249 -6.86 -12.48 -14.07
CA GLU A 249 -7.70 -12.62 -15.25
C GLU A 249 -7.07 -13.71 -16.13
N LYS A 250 -7.89 -14.70 -16.49
CA LYS A 250 -7.51 -15.65 -17.54
C LYS A 250 -7.38 -14.82 -18.81
N SER A 251 -6.13 -14.57 -19.23
CA SER A 251 -5.87 -14.04 -20.56
C SER A 251 -6.60 -14.90 -21.58
N LYS A 252 -7.59 -14.30 -22.23
CA LYS A 252 -8.22 -14.86 -23.44
C LYS A 252 -7.25 -14.75 -24.60
#